data_32ac9d575fcea5618ec144494a3c42db
#
_entry.id   32ac9d575fcea5618ec144494a3c42db
#
_cell.length_a   1.000
_cell.length_b   1.000
_cell.length_c   1.000
_cell.angle_alpha   90.00
_cell.angle_beta   90.00
_cell.angle_gamma   90.00
#
_symmetry.space_group_name_H-M   'P 1'
#
loop_
_entity.id
_entity.type
_entity.pdbx_description
1 polymer ?
#
loop_
_entity_poly.entity_id
_entity_poly.type
_entity_poly.pdbx_seq_one_letter_code
_entity_poly.pdbx_strand_id
1 'polypeptide(L)'
;MEIPQRTDVVIVGAGLSGLACARLLQAEGIDLVVLDSSDAVGGRMRSDQVEGFILDRGFQVLLTAYEELNRSANLNALDLQRFKPGSLIWTGKRLERLGDPFRNPTALPTSILARVGTIEDKLRVALLRQRLLSRPAQMAFDGPDRTTEDELRQEGFSEAFIDQFFRPFLGGVFLERDLKTSASLFRYYFRCFAAGDAAVPAFGIQRLPEQIAEPLGALVKVNTAVRSISNEAVT
;
A
#
# COMPACT_ATOMS: atom_id res chain seq x y z
N MET A 1 -31.03 11.86 3.78
CA MET A 1 -31.06 11.99 2.31
C MET A 1 -31.55 10.66 1.76
N GLU A 2 -32.55 10.68 0.85
CA GLU A 2 -33.12 9.47 0.28
C GLU A 2 -32.16 8.79 -0.68
N ILE A 3 -32.25 7.46 -0.77
CA ILE A 3 -31.57 6.64 -1.77
C ILE A 3 -32.37 6.80 -3.06
N PRO A 4 -31.71 7.06 -4.22
CA PRO A 4 -32.45 7.18 -5.49
C PRO A 4 -33.11 5.84 -5.81
N GLN A 5 -34.37 5.92 -6.29
CA GLN A 5 -35.10 4.70 -6.73
C GLN A 5 -34.59 4.15 -8.06
N ARG A 6 -33.83 4.94 -8.82
CA ARG A 6 -33.26 4.58 -10.11
C ARG A 6 -31.95 5.33 -10.34
N THR A 7 -30.95 4.65 -10.83
CA THR A 7 -29.64 5.16 -11.21
C THR A 7 -29.01 4.23 -12.24
N ASP A 8 -28.03 4.71 -13.00
CA ASP A 8 -27.35 3.89 -14.00
C ASP A 8 -26.41 2.87 -13.34
N VAL A 9 -25.75 3.26 -12.23
CA VAL A 9 -24.78 2.39 -11.55
C VAL A 9 -24.95 2.45 -10.04
N VAL A 10 -24.99 1.26 -9.41
CA VAL A 10 -24.89 1.13 -7.96
C VAL A 10 -23.56 0.51 -7.60
N ILE A 11 -22.77 1.20 -6.78
CA ILE A 11 -21.50 0.69 -6.26
C ILE A 11 -21.74 0.22 -4.83
N VAL A 12 -21.41 -1.04 -4.55
CA VAL A 12 -21.55 -1.63 -3.22
C VAL A 12 -20.19 -1.62 -2.53
N GLY A 13 -20.08 -0.81 -1.49
CA GLY A 13 -18.89 -0.60 -0.68
C GLY A 13 -18.17 0.73 -0.97
N ALA A 14 -18.00 1.54 0.08
CA ALA A 14 -17.27 2.80 0.07
C ALA A 14 -15.82 2.65 0.57
N GLY A 15 -15.18 1.52 0.26
CA GLY A 15 -13.73 1.36 0.36
C GLY A 15 -13.00 2.07 -0.78
N LEU A 16 -11.66 2.09 -0.77
CA LEU A 16 -10.86 2.79 -1.80
C LEU A 16 -11.24 2.43 -3.22
N SER A 17 -11.47 1.13 -3.51
CA SER A 17 -11.83 0.67 -4.86
C SER A 17 -13.19 1.21 -5.32
N GLY A 18 -14.19 1.17 -4.42
CA GLY A 18 -15.52 1.70 -4.72
C GLY A 18 -15.51 3.21 -4.91
N LEU A 19 -14.79 3.94 -4.04
CA LEU A 19 -14.65 5.39 -4.14
C LEU A 19 -13.89 5.81 -5.41
N ALA A 20 -12.81 5.12 -5.76
CA ALA A 20 -12.06 5.38 -6.99
C ALA A 20 -12.92 5.12 -8.25
N CYS A 21 -13.67 4.01 -8.26
CA CYS A 21 -14.64 3.70 -9.31
C CYS A 21 -15.70 4.80 -9.43
N ALA A 22 -16.30 5.21 -8.31
CA ALA A 22 -17.30 6.29 -8.27
C ALA A 22 -16.77 7.61 -8.84
N ARG A 23 -15.52 7.98 -8.49
CA ARG A 23 -14.87 9.18 -8.99
C ARG A 23 -14.69 9.17 -10.51
N LEU A 24 -14.28 8.03 -11.07
CA LEU A 24 -14.12 7.86 -12.51
C LEU A 24 -15.46 7.97 -13.23
N LEU A 25 -16.48 7.25 -12.75
CA LEU A 25 -17.82 7.29 -13.34
C LEU A 25 -18.46 8.66 -13.23
N GLN A 26 -18.31 9.34 -12.10
CA GLN A 26 -18.76 10.72 -11.91
C GLN A 26 -18.12 11.69 -12.92
N ALA A 27 -16.83 11.52 -13.20
CA ALA A 27 -16.12 12.36 -14.18
C ALA A 27 -16.63 12.15 -15.61
N GLU A 28 -17.15 10.96 -15.92
CA GLU A 28 -17.80 10.61 -17.21
C GLU A 28 -19.29 11.01 -17.26
N GLY A 29 -19.81 11.63 -16.19
CA GLY A 29 -21.21 12.10 -16.12
C GLY A 29 -22.23 10.98 -15.93
N ILE A 30 -21.81 9.81 -15.46
CA ILE A 30 -22.69 8.65 -15.22
C ILE A 30 -23.42 8.84 -13.90
N ASP A 31 -24.76 8.65 -13.90
CA ASP A 31 -25.57 8.70 -12.69
C ASP A 31 -25.29 7.47 -11.82
N LEU A 32 -24.89 7.71 -10.57
CA LEU A 32 -24.46 6.64 -9.67
C LEU A 32 -24.80 6.89 -8.20
N VAL A 33 -24.81 5.79 -7.44
CA VAL A 33 -24.86 5.84 -5.98
C VAL A 33 -23.87 4.83 -5.41
N VAL A 34 -23.21 5.21 -4.32
CA VAL A 34 -22.33 4.30 -3.53
C VAL A 34 -23.05 3.97 -2.22
N LEU A 35 -23.23 2.68 -1.94
CA LEU A 35 -23.89 2.20 -0.73
C LEU A 35 -22.87 1.46 0.15
N ASP A 36 -22.79 1.80 1.43
CA ASP A 36 -21.92 1.13 2.40
C ASP A 36 -22.68 0.88 3.71
N SER A 37 -22.53 -0.33 4.25
CA SER A 37 -23.16 -0.72 5.53
C SER A 37 -22.51 -0.07 6.74
N SER A 38 -21.28 0.42 6.62
CA SER A 38 -20.54 1.03 7.71
C SER A 38 -21.01 2.45 7.98
N ASP A 39 -20.67 2.97 9.14
CA ASP A 39 -20.96 4.35 9.59
C ASP A 39 -20.09 5.41 8.92
N ALA A 40 -19.03 5.02 8.22
CA ALA A 40 -18.13 5.90 7.48
C ALA A 40 -17.48 5.20 6.29
N VAL A 41 -16.92 6.00 5.37
CA VAL A 41 -16.14 5.54 4.21
C VAL A 41 -14.78 4.96 4.64
N GLY A 42 -14.14 4.23 3.74
CA GLY A 42 -12.76 3.74 3.89
C GLY A 42 -12.64 2.23 3.97
N GLY A 43 -13.70 1.51 4.33
CA GLY A 43 -13.64 0.06 4.47
C GLY A 43 -12.57 -0.37 5.48
N ARG A 44 -11.49 -0.99 5.03
CA ARG A 44 -10.34 -1.38 5.86
C ARG A 44 -9.40 -0.22 6.22
N MET A 45 -9.45 0.89 5.50
CA MET A 45 -8.64 2.08 5.78
C MET A 45 -9.41 3.03 6.68
N ARG A 46 -9.48 2.66 7.96
CA ARG A 46 -10.17 3.42 9.00
C ARG A 46 -9.27 3.64 10.19
N SER A 47 -9.55 4.75 10.91
CA SER A 47 -8.84 5.14 12.12
C SER A 47 -9.86 5.42 13.23
N ASP A 48 -9.53 4.99 14.44
CA ASP A 48 -10.30 5.32 15.65
C ASP A 48 -9.51 6.31 16.50
N GLN A 49 -10.21 7.23 17.14
CA GLN A 49 -9.61 8.13 18.12
C GLN A 49 -9.98 7.66 19.53
N VAL A 50 -8.97 7.27 20.31
CA VAL A 50 -9.16 6.73 21.67
C VAL A 50 -8.18 7.43 22.61
N GLU A 51 -8.70 8.15 23.58
CA GLU A 51 -7.93 8.83 24.64
C GLU A 51 -6.79 9.73 24.09
N GLY A 52 -7.01 10.38 22.94
CA GLY A 52 -6.04 11.26 22.28
C GLY A 52 -5.08 10.54 21.35
N PHE A 53 -5.16 9.23 21.23
CA PHE A 53 -4.41 8.43 20.26
C PHE A 53 -5.23 8.21 19.00
N ILE A 54 -4.52 8.14 17.86
CA ILE A 54 -5.07 7.74 16.57
C ILE A 54 -4.67 6.30 16.32
N LEU A 55 -5.64 5.42 16.23
CA LEU A 55 -5.45 3.99 16.05
C LEU A 55 -5.99 3.57 14.68
N ASP A 56 -5.10 3.29 13.74
CA ASP A 56 -5.49 2.75 12.44
C ASP A 56 -5.94 1.29 12.60
N ARG A 57 -7.06 0.94 11.95
CA ARG A 57 -7.61 -0.42 11.98
C ARG A 57 -6.74 -1.35 11.15
N GLY A 58 -5.74 -1.96 11.77
CA GLY A 58 -4.71 -2.77 11.15
C GLY A 58 -3.46 -1.97 10.78
N PHE A 59 -2.43 -2.67 10.33
CA PHE A 59 -1.19 -2.03 9.88
C PHE A 59 -1.42 -1.35 8.53
N GLN A 60 -1.28 -0.04 8.51
CA GLN A 60 -1.47 0.78 7.32
C GLN A 60 -0.24 1.65 7.09
N VAL A 61 0.33 1.56 5.90
CA VAL A 61 1.41 2.43 5.42
C VAL A 61 1.10 2.85 3.99
N LEU A 62 1.19 4.14 3.74
CA LEU A 62 1.02 4.71 2.42
C LEU A 62 2.39 4.85 1.76
N LEU A 63 2.54 4.32 0.54
CA LEU A 63 3.72 4.56 -0.28
C LEU A 63 3.44 5.67 -1.28
N THR A 64 4.18 6.77 -1.17
CA THR A 64 3.94 7.96 -2.01
C THR A 64 4.21 7.74 -3.50
N ALA A 65 4.86 6.62 -3.85
CA ALA A 65 5.15 6.22 -5.23
C ALA A 65 4.02 5.44 -5.91
N TYR A 66 2.91 5.16 -5.23
CA TYR A 66 1.76 4.54 -5.90
C TYR A 66 1.19 5.49 -6.96
N GLU A 67 1.22 5.07 -8.23
CA GLU A 67 0.81 5.91 -9.35
C GLU A 67 -0.69 6.28 -9.27
N GLU A 68 -1.55 5.30 -9.00
CA GLU A 68 -2.99 5.52 -8.89
C GLU A 68 -3.37 6.37 -7.69
N LEU A 69 -2.60 6.31 -6.61
CA LEU A 69 -2.79 7.17 -5.46
C LEU A 69 -2.55 8.65 -5.83
N ASN A 70 -1.47 8.92 -6.59
CA ASN A 70 -1.16 10.28 -7.04
C ASN A 70 -2.16 10.85 -8.05
N ARG A 71 -2.92 9.96 -8.74
CA ARG A 71 -4.02 10.37 -9.64
C ARG A 71 -5.32 10.63 -8.88
N SER A 72 -5.55 9.86 -7.82
CA SER A 72 -6.83 9.84 -7.10
C SER A 72 -6.89 10.77 -5.90
N ALA A 73 -5.74 11.17 -5.34
CA ALA A 73 -5.65 11.93 -4.09
C ALA A 73 -4.61 13.05 -4.17
N ASN A 74 -4.85 14.11 -3.41
CA ASN A 74 -3.88 15.19 -3.18
C ASN A 74 -3.03 14.86 -1.94
N LEU A 75 -1.87 14.27 -2.14
CA LEU A 75 -0.98 13.86 -1.06
C LEU A 75 -0.48 15.04 -0.21
N ASN A 76 -0.37 16.24 -0.77
CA ASN A 76 0.07 17.43 -0.04
C ASN A 76 -0.97 17.88 1.00
N ALA A 77 -2.25 17.60 0.76
CA ALA A 77 -3.34 17.95 1.67
C ALA A 77 -3.53 16.90 2.79
N LEU A 78 -2.81 15.78 2.78
CA LEU A 78 -2.91 14.73 3.80
C LEU A 78 -1.98 14.92 4.99
N ASP A 79 -1.12 15.95 4.99
CA ASP A 79 -0.10 16.17 6.02
C ASP A 79 0.68 14.90 6.37
N LEU A 80 1.38 14.36 5.37
CA LEU A 80 2.04 13.07 5.46
C LEU A 80 3.24 13.09 6.40
N GLN A 81 3.19 12.27 7.42
CA GLN A 81 4.29 11.98 8.34
C GLN A 81 5.16 10.86 7.74
N ARG A 82 6.34 11.22 7.25
CA ARG A 82 7.23 10.29 6.54
C ARG A 82 8.11 9.51 7.52
N PHE A 83 8.22 8.21 7.31
CA PHE A 83 9.17 7.38 8.05
C PHE A 83 10.61 7.61 7.56
N LYS A 84 11.56 7.47 8.48
CA LYS A 84 12.99 7.49 8.10
C LYS A 84 13.30 6.27 7.24
N PRO A 85 13.99 6.45 6.09
CA PRO A 85 14.31 5.32 5.21
C PRO A 85 15.27 4.35 5.88
N GLY A 86 14.90 3.08 5.85
CA GLY A 86 15.68 1.98 6.43
C GLY A 86 14.85 1.06 7.31
N SER A 87 15.52 0.08 7.92
CA SER A 87 14.89 -0.94 8.75
C SER A 87 15.70 -1.19 10.02
N LEU A 88 15.00 -1.54 11.09
CA LEU A 88 15.59 -2.12 12.29
C LEU A 88 15.29 -3.62 12.27
N ILE A 89 16.33 -4.44 12.26
CA ILE A 89 16.24 -5.88 12.08
C ILE A 89 16.72 -6.56 13.35
N TRP A 90 15.83 -7.36 13.95
CA TRP A 90 16.19 -8.21 15.08
C TRP A 90 16.83 -9.50 14.58
N THR A 91 18.10 -9.71 14.91
CA THR A 91 18.88 -10.88 14.48
C THR A 91 18.81 -12.07 15.43
N GLY A 92 17.89 -12.05 16.40
CA GLY A 92 17.82 -13.03 17.49
C GLY A 92 18.74 -12.70 18.69
N LYS A 93 19.68 -11.78 18.53
CA LYS A 93 20.63 -11.38 19.57
C LYS A 93 20.67 -9.86 19.81
N ARG A 94 20.49 -9.07 18.75
CA ARG A 94 20.55 -7.61 18.80
C ARG A 94 19.79 -6.98 17.64
N LEU A 95 19.46 -5.70 17.78
CA LEU A 95 18.92 -4.88 16.70
C LEU A 95 20.06 -4.38 15.80
N GLU A 96 19.96 -4.67 14.54
CA GLU A 96 20.82 -4.15 13.48
C GLU A 96 20.06 -3.07 12.70
N ARG A 97 20.76 -1.99 12.36
CA ARG A 97 20.18 -0.92 11.54
C ARG A 97 20.67 -1.05 10.10
N LEU A 98 19.73 -1.27 9.18
CA LEU A 98 19.97 -1.25 7.75
C LEU A 98 19.31 0.01 7.19
N GLY A 99 20.09 1.04 6.92
CA GLY A 99 19.60 2.29 6.32
C GLY A 99 19.54 2.22 4.79
N ASP A 100 18.91 3.22 4.18
CA ASP A 100 18.95 3.41 2.72
C ASP A 100 20.04 4.44 2.36
N PRO A 101 21.21 4.01 1.87
CA PRO A 101 22.32 4.93 1.54
C PRO A 101 22.00 5.85 0.36
N PHE A 102 21.06 5.49 -0.50
CA PHE A 102 20.66 6.32 -1.66
C PHE A 102 19.87 7.55 -1.24
N ARG A 103 19.15 7.46 -0.11
CA ARG A 103 18.37 8.58 0.45
C ARG A 103 19.10 9.28 1.58
N ASN A 104 19.90 8.54 2.33
CA ASN A 104 20.72 9.04 3.41
C ASN A 104 22.14 8.48 3.30
N PRO A 105 23.06 9.17 2.60
CA PRO A 105 24.45 8.72 2.44
C PRO A 105 25.16 8.43 3.76
N THR A 106 24.78 9.11 4.85
CA THR A 106 25.39 8.87 6.18
C THR A 106 25.04 7.50 6.78
N ALA A 107 24.02 6.82 6.22
CA ALA A 107 23.67 5.46 6.61
C ALA A 107 24.56 4.38 5.97
N LEU A 108 25.43 4.73 5.00
CA LEU A 108 26.26 3.76 4.30
C LEU A 108 27.19 2.97 5.23
N PRO A 109 27.96 3.58 6.14
CA PRO A 109 28.85 2.83 7.04
C PRO A 109 28.08 1.85 7.95
N THR A 110 26.97 2.30 8.53
CA THR A 110 26.14 1.47 9.40
C THR A 110 25.50 0.32 8.64
N SER A 111 25.08 0.55 7.40
CA SER A 111 24.47 -0.48 6.54
C SER A 111 25.49 -1.52 6.09
N ILE A 112 26.72 -1.12 5.77
CA ILE A 112 27.81 -2.03 5.43
C ILE A 112 28.18 -2.91 6.64
N LEU A 113 28.30 -2.30 7.83
CA LEU A 113 28.71 -2.97 9.07
C LEU A 113 27.59 -3.80 9.71
N ALA A 114 26.32 -3.59 9.31
CA ALA A 114 25.19 -4.37 9.83
C ALA A 114 25.40 -5.87 9.54
N ARG A 115 25.21 -6.69 10.56
CA ARG A 115 25.35 -8.16 10.49
C ARG A 115 24.06 -8.82 9.98
N VAL A 116 23.55 -8.32 8.87
CA VAL A 116 22.39 -8.84 8.17
C VAL A 116 22.82 -9.14 6.74
N GLY A 117 22.83 -10.42 6.39
CA GLY A 117 23.35 -10.89 5.09
C GLY A 117 24.82 -10.59 4.87
N THR A 118 25.26 -10.80 3.64
CA THR A 118 26.63 -10.56 3.17
C THR A 118 26.76 -9.18 2.53
N ILE A 119 27.98 -8.74 2.22
CA ILE A 119 28.24 -7.56 1.40
C ILE A 119 27.65 -7.74 -0.01
N GLU A 120 27.75 -8.96 -0.55
CA GLU A 120 27.14 -9.31 -1.83
C GLU A 120 25.63 -9.14 -1.83
N ASP A 121 24.93 -9.57 -0.78
CA ASP A 121 23.48 -9.36 -0.66
C ASP A 121 23.14 -7.87 -0.73
N LYS A 122 23.89 -7.02 -0.02
CA LYS A 122 23.70 -5.57 -0.02
C LYS A 122 23.93 -4.94 -1.40
N LEU A 123 24.93 -5.40 -2.14
CA LEU A 123 25.17 -5.00 -3.52
C LEU A 123 24.03 -5.45 -4.43
N ARG A 124 23.52 -6.68 -4.27
CA ARG A 124 22.36 -7.18 -5.03
C ARG A 124 21.09 -6.35 -4.77
N VAL A 125 20.86 -5.93 -3.53
CA VAL A 125 19.77 -4.97 -3.22
C VAL A 125 19.93 -3.69 -4.04
N ALA A 126 21.15 -3.13 -4.11
CA ALA A 126 21.41 -1.90 -4.87
C ALA A 126 21.18 -2.10 -6.38
N LEU A 127 21.62 -3.22 -6.93
CA LEU A 127 21.43 -3.57 -8.35
C LEU A 127 19.96 -3.82 -8.67
N LEU A 128 19.24 -4.57 -7.84
CA LEU A 128 17.80 -4.79 -7.95
C LEU A 128 17.05 -3.46 -7.94
N ARG A 129 17.36 -2.59 -6.97
CA ARG A 129 16.79 -1.24 -6.89
C ARG A 129 17.00 -0.47 -8.18
N GLN A 130 18.23 -0.39 -8.67
CA GLN A 130 18.58 0.35 -9.90
C GLN A 130 17.80 -0.21 -11.10
N ARG A 131 17.75 -1.53 -11.26
CA ARG A 131 17.04 -2.19 -12.34
C ARG A 131 15.54 -1.91 -12.31
N LEU A 132 14.91 -1.97 -11.13
CA LEU A 132 13.47 -1.73 -10.99
C LEU A 132 13.12 -0.24 -11.20
N LEU A 133 13.98 0.67 -10.77
CA LEU A 133 13.76 2.11 -10.97
C LEU A 133 14.00 2.57 -12.42
N SER A 134 14.83 1.86 -13.18
CA SER A 134 15.09 2.20 -14.60
C SER A 134 13.94 1.83 -15.55
N ARG A 135 12.89 1.18 -15.05
CA ARG A 135 11.74 0.72 -15.85
C ARG A 135 10.43 1.32 -15.33
N PRO A 136 9.41 1.50 -16.18
CA PRO A 136 8.06 1.85 -15.74
C PRO A 136 7.52 0.84 -14.72
N ALA A 137 6.64 1.30 -13.81
CA ALA A 137 6.13 0.43 -12.73
C ALA A 137 5.32 -0.75 -13.28
N GLN A 138 4.60 -0.56 -14.37
CA GLN A 138 3.80 -1.59 -15.04
C GLN A 138 4.65 -2.78 -15.49
N MET A 139 5.92 -2.55 -15.85
CA MET A 139 6.84 -3.64 -16.23
C MET A 139 7.23 -4.57 -15.06
N ALA A 140 6.85 -4.23 -13.83
CA ALA A 140 6.98 -5.15 -12.70
C ALA A 140 6.12 -6.41 -12.90
N PHE A 141 5.05 -6.32 -13.68
CA PHE A 141 4.12 -7.40 -13.96
C PHE A 141 4.47 -8.20 -15.22
N ASP A 142 5.51 -7.78 -15.95
CA ASP A 142 5.99 -8.50 -17.12
C ASP A 142 6.85 -9.70 -16.71
N GLY A 143 6.78 -10.76 -17.50
CA GLY A 143 7.58 -11.98 -17.33
C GLY A 143 6.82 -13.13 -16.67
N PRO A 144 7.50 -14.27 -16.45
CA PRO A 144 6.87 -15.44 -15.87
C PRO A 144 6.43 -15.18 -14.43
N ASP A 145 5.24 -15.66 -14.10
CA ASP A 145 4.77 -15.67 -12.72
C ASP A 145 5.47 -16.78 -11.94
N ARG A 146 6.12 -16.38 -10.85
CA ARG A 146 6.81 -17.27 -9.93
C ARG A 146 6.62 -16.77 -8.50
N THR A 147 7.01 -17.55 -7.52
CA THR A 147 6.98 -17.11 -6.13
C THR A 147 8.01 -16.02 -5.86
N THR A 148 7.75 -15.16 -4.90
CA THR A 148 8.73 -14.18 -4.42
C THR A 148 10.00 -14.86 -3.93
N GLU A 149 9.90 -16.03 -3.27
CA GLU A 149 11.04 -16.80 -2.79
C GLU A 149 11.94 -17.25 -3.95
N ASP A 150 11.34 -17.82 -5.00
CA ASP A 150 12.10 -18.25 -6.19
C ASP A 150 12.77 -17.06 -6.90
N GLU A 151 12.08 -15.92 -6.98
CA GLU A 151 12.65 -14.70 -7.54
C GLU A 151 13.89 -14.25 -6.73
N LEU A 152 13.79 -14.21 -5.40
CA LEU A 152 14.90 -13.80 -4.55
C LEU A 152 16.12 -14.73 -4.66
N ARG A 153 15.88 -16.06 -4.74
CA ARG A 153 16.95 -17.04 -5.00
C ARG A 153 17.58 -16.86 -6.37
N GLN A 154 16.76 -16.59 -7.39
CA GLN A 154 17.25 -16.35 -8.76
C GLN A 154 18.03 -15.04 -8.87
N GLU A 155 17.69 -14.02 -8.08
CA GLU A 155 18.49 -12.80 -7.92
C GLU A 155 19.83 -13.06 -7.21
N GLY A 156 20.02 -14.26 -6.66
CA GLY A 156 21.24 -14.72 -6.01
C GLY A 156 21.37 -14.29 -4.55
N PHE A 157 20.29 -13.86 -3.90
CA PHE A 157 20.33 -13.57 -2.46
C PHE A 157 20.62 -14.83 -1.65
N SER A 158 21.42 -14.68 -0.59
CA SER A 158 21.68 -15.78 0.33
C SER A 158 20.43 -16.16 1.13
N GLU A 159 20.27 -17.46 1.45
CA GLU A 159 19.16 -17.93 2.29
C GLU A 159 19.10 -17.16 3.63
N ALA A 160 20.28 -16.88 4.21
CA ALA A 160 20.37 -16.11 5.45
C ALA A 160 19.80 -14.71 5.31
N PHE A 161 20.02 -14.04 4.18
CA PHE A 161 19.47 -12.70 3.94
C PHE A 161 17.97 -12.75 3.62
N ILE A 162 17.52 -13.76 2.87
CA ILE A 162 16.09 -14.00 2.63
C ILE A 162 15.36 -14.16 3.96
N ASP A 163 15.87 -14.99 4.87
CA ASP A 163 15.22 -15.28 6.15
C ASP A 163 15.30 -14.14 7.16
N GLN A 164 16.42 -13.38 7.18
CA GLN A 164 16.62 -12.30 8.15
C GLN A 164 15.96 -10.98 7.72
N PHE A 165 15.86 -10.71 6.42
CA PHE A 165 15.37 -9.45 5.90
C PHE A 165 14.08 -9.59 5.10
N PHE A 166 14.11 -10.32 3.98
CA PHE A 166 12.96 -10.35 3.07
C PHE A 166 11.74 -11.05 3.68
N ARG A 167 11.93 -12.20 4.31
CA ARG A 167 10.82 -12.98 4.88
C ARG A 167 10.04 -12.22 5.96
N PRO A 168 10.67 -11.62 6.99
CA PRO A 168 9.92 -10.83 7.96
C PRO A 168 9.33 -9.54 7.37
N PHE A 169 10.05 -8.87 6.46
CA PHE A 169 9.59 -7.64 5.85
C PHE A 169 8.40 -7.89 4.90
N LEU A 170 8.57 -8.77 3.92
CA LEU A 170 7.52 -9.09 2.94
C LEU A 170 6.38 -9.89 3.58
N GLY A 171 6.69 -10.72 4.58
CA GLY A 171 5.68 -11.41 5.37
C GLY A 171 4.72 -10.45 6.08
N GLY A 172 5.21 -9.30 6.52
CA GLY A 172 4.38 -8.21 7.04
C GLY A 172 3.59 -7.49 5.94
N VAL A 173 4.21 -7.25 4.77
CA VAL A 173 3.56 -6.56 3.64
C VAL A 173 2.46 -7.42 3.00
N PHE A 174 2.73 -8.71 2.79
CA PHE A 174 1.82 -9.63 2.11
C PHE A 174 0.90 -10.42 3.07
N LEU A 175 1.14 -10.34 4.38
CA LEU A 175 0.51 -11.16 5.41
C LEU A 175 0.69 -12.68 5.13
N GLU A 176 1.82 -13.03 4.53
CA GLU A 176 2.15 -14.38 4.09
C GLU A 176 3.66 -14.64 4.25
N ARG A 177 4.04 -15.61 5.10
CA ARG A 177 5.42 -15.84 5.52
C ARG A 177 6.25 -16.72 4.59
N ASP A 178 5.60 -17.55 3.79
CA ASP A 178 6.29 -18.53 2.93
C ASP A 178 6.84 -17.90 1.65
N LEU A 179 6.59 -16.59 1.42
CA LEU A 179 6.98 -15.85 0.22
C LEU A 179 6.45 -16.49 -1.08
N LYS A 180 5.24 -17.09 -1.01
CA LYS A 180 4.54 -17.67 -2.16
C LYS A 180 3.82 -16.64 -3.01
N THR A 181 3.63 -15.43 -2.47
CA THR A 181 3.06 -14.29 -3.22
C THR A 181 3.86 -14.07 -4.51
N SER A 182 3.17 -13.69 -5.58
CA SER A 182 3.76 -13.46 -6.91
C SER A 182 4.98 -12.51 -6.86
N ALA A 183 6.02 -12.87 -7.57
CA ALA A 183 7.21 -12.04 -7.76
C ALA A 183 6.91 -10.70 -8.43
N SER A 184 5.84 -10.62 -9.22
CA SER A 184 5.38 -9.36 -9.82
C SER A 184 4.97 -8.35 -8.77
N LEU A 185 4.24 -8.79 -7.73
CA LEU A 185 3.90 -7.93 -6.60
C LEU A 185 5.13 -7.54 -5.80
N PHE A 186 6.05 -8.47 -5.55
CA PHE A 186 7.33 -8.16 -4.91
C PHE A 186 8.08 -7.06 -5.66
N ARG A 187 8.28 -7.20 -6.99
CA ARG A 187 8.97 -6.21 -7.83
C ARG A 187 8.28 -4.85 -7.77
N TYR A 188 6.94 -4.83 -7.84
CA TYR A 188 6.15 -3.61 -7.78
C TYR A 188 6.28 -2.89 -6.44
N TYR A 189 6.05 -3.61 -5.31
CA TYR A 189 6.17 -3.00 -3.98
C TYR A 189 7.59 -2.58 -3.66
N PHE A 190 8.59 -3.41 -3.99
CA PHE A 190 9.99 -3.05 -3.78
C PHE A 190 10.37 -1.78 -4.55
N ARG A 191 9.89 -1.65 -5.78
CA ARG A 191 10.05 -0.42 -6.57
C ARG A 191 9.37 0.77 -5.90
N CYS A 192 8.16 0.62 -5.40
CA CYS A 192 7.44 1.70 -4.71
C CYS A 192 8.17 2.15 -3.43
N PHE A 193 8.70 1.22 -2.63
CA PHE A 193 9.56 1.55 -1.48
C PHE A 193 10.85 2.26 -1.90
N ALA A 194 11.42 1.89 -3.05
CA ALA A 194 12.65 2.48 -3.55
C ALA A 194 12.44 3.88 -4.18
N ALA A 195 11.29 4.13 -4.78
CA ALA A 195 10.96 5.36 -5.51
C ALA A 195 10.33 6.45 -4.65
N GLY A 196 9.54 6.07 -3.65
CA GLY A 196 8.78 7.00 -2.81
C GLY A 196 9.04 6.82 -1.31
N ASP A 197 8.36 7.59 -0.50
CA ASP A 197 8.40 7.49 0.96
C ASP A 197 7.32 6.55 1.47
N ALA A 198 7.61 5.86 2.57
CA ALA A 198 6.60 5.27 3.43
C ALA A 198 6.12 6.36 4.40
N ALA A 199 4.81 6.54 4.48
CA ALA A 199 4.23 7.62 5.28
C ALA A 199 2.86 7.21 5.84
N VAL A 200 2.38 7.98 6.80
CA VAL A 200 1.00 7.95 7.29
C VAL A 200 0.45 9.37 7.34
N PRO A 201 -0.84 9.60 7.08
CA PRO A 201 -1.46 10.90 7.31
C PRO A 201 -1.42 11.26 8.80
N ALA A 202 -1.17 12.53 9.15
CA ALA A 202 -1.07 13.00 10.53
C ALA A 202 -2.32 12.70 11.39
N PHE A 203 -3.49 12.63 10.73
CA PHE A 203 -4.77 12.39 11.39
C PHE A 203 -5.35 10.99 11.11
N GLY A 204 -4.48 10.02 10.82
CA GLY A 204 -4.82 8.64 10.57
C GLY A 204 -5.09 8.32 9.09
N ILE A 205 -5.02 7.02 8.78
CA ILE A 205 -5.12 6.55 7.39
C ILE A 205 -6.49 6.82 6.76
N GLN A 206 -7.54 6.99 7.59
CA GLN A 206 -8.90 7.29 7.15
C GLN A 206 -9.01 8.60 6.39
N ARG A 207 -8.09 9.56 6.59
CA ARG A 207 -8.07 10.83 5.84
C ARG A 207 -7.96 10.64 4.33
N LEU A 208 -7.34 9.56 3.88
CA LEU A 208 -7.23 9.27 2.45
C LEU A 208 -8.58 8.92 1.81
N PRO A 209 -9.33 7.90 2.25
CA PRO A 209 -10.64 7.62 1.68
C PRO A 209 -11.64 8.78 1.89
N GLU A 210 -11.57 9.53 2.98
CA GLU A 210 -12.39 10.73 3.18
C GLU A 210 -12.14 11.78 2.09
N GLN A 211 -10.87 12.07 1.79
CA GLN A 211 -10.51 13.01 0.72
C GLN A 211 -11.01 12.55 -0.65
N ILE A 212 -10.92 11.25 -0.94
CA ILE A 212 -11.42 10.68 -2.20
C ILE A 212 -12.96 10.78 -2.28
N ALA A 213 -13.64 10.60 -1.15
CA ALA A 213 -15.10 10.66 -1.07
C ALA A 213 -15.66 12.08 -1.11
N GLU A 214 -14.90 13.10 -0.70
CA GLU A 214 -15.37 14.47 -0.55
C GLU A 214 -16.10 15.00 -1.80
N PRO A 215 -15.57 14.89 -3.03
CA PRO A 215 -16.27 15.36 -4.22
C PRO A 215 -17.50 14.54 -4.63
N LEU A 216 -17.64 13.33 -4.10
CA LEU A 216 -18.82 12.48 -4.34
C LEU A 216 -20.03 12.95 -3.51
N GLY A 217 -19.78 13.55 -2.34
CA GLY A 217 -20.81 14.17 -1.51
C GLY A 217 -22.01 13.27 -1.25
N ALA A 218 -23.18 13.72 -1.66
CA ALA A 218 -24.45 13.04 -1.44
C ALA A 218 -24.61 11.72 -2.21
N LEU A 219 -23.73 11.39 -3.15
CA LEU A 219 -23.74 10.11 -3.86
C LEU A 219 -23.32 8.94 -2.95
N VAL A 220 -22.59 9.21 -1.87
CA VAL A 220 -22.16 8.19 -0.91
C VAL A 220 -23.18 8.08 0.22
N LYS A 221 -23.76 6.90 0.39
CA LYS A 221 -24.73 6.56 1.44
C LYS A 221 -24.11 5.54 2.39
N VAL A 222 -23.68 5.99 3.54
CA VAL A 222 -23.22 5.14 4.66
C VAL A 222 -24.42 4.63 5.47
N ASN A 223 -24.20 3.69 6.41
CA ASN A 223 -25.25 3.02 7.18
C ASN A 223 -26.33 2.37 6.29
N THR A 224 -25.96 1.96 5.08
CA THR A 224 -26.87 1.44 4.07
C THR A 224 -26.38 0.07 3.60
N ALA A 225 -26.94 -0.98 4.20
CA ALA A 225 -26.56 -2.35 3.91
C ALA A 225 -27.29 -2.87 2.67
N VAL A 226 -26.55 -3.38 1.69
CA VAL A 226 -27.09 -4.12 0.56
C VAL A 226 -27.31 -5.57 0.99
N ARG A 227 -28.52 -6.08 0.81
CA ARG A 227 -28.92 -7.46 1.16
C ARG A 227 -28.88 -8.40 -0.01
N SER A 228 -29.26 -7.92 -1.18
CA SER A 228 -29.25 -8.74 -2.40
C SER A 228 -28.97 -7.89 -3.63
N ILE A 229 -28.45 -8.54 -4.65
CA ILE A 229 -28.21 -7.96 -5.99
C ILE A 229 -28.86 -8.92 -6.99
N SER A 230 -29.69 -8.36 -7.87
CA SER A 230 -30.25 -9.05 -9.02
C SER A 230 -29.92 -8.31 -10.31
N ASN A 231 -30.32 -8.84 -11.46
CA ASN A 231 -30.13 -8.16 -12.75
C ASN A 231 -30.97 -6.86 -12.89
N GLU A 232 -31.95 -6.66 -12.03
CA GLU A 232 -32.89 -5.54 -12.13
C GLU A 232 -32.85 -4.59 -10.92
N ALA A 233 -32.34 -5.05 -9.77
CA ALA A 233 -32.39 -4.28 -8.55
C ALA A 233 -31.29 -4.64 -7.52
N VAL A 234 -30.95 -3.64 -6.73
CA VAL A 234 -30.14 -3.78 -5.50
C VAL A 234 -31.04 -3.45 -4.31
N THR A 235 -31.12 -4.34 -3.33
CA THR A 235 -31.96 -4.18 -2.14
C THR A 235 -31.20 -4.34 -0.85
#